data_5addca829f5dfa65f0c623abab73fb5c
#
_entry.id   5addca829f5dfa65f0c623abab73fb5c
#
_cell.length_a   1.000
_cell.length_b   1.000
_cell.length_c   1.000
_cell.angle_alpha   90.00
_cell.angle_beta   90.00
_cell.angle_gamma   90.00
#
_symmetry.space_group_name_H-M   'P 1'
#
loop_
_entity.id
_entity.type
_entity.pdbx_description
1 polymer ?
#
loop_
_entity_poly.entity_id
_entity_poly.type
_entity_poly.pdbx_seq_one_letter_code
_entity_poly.pdbx_strand_id
1 'polypeptide(L)'
;MTNSKLMLNHFIPRVIFLISSLFVFSAAISPANQLANDVLRYTNEYRRSKGLKELIMKDDLNSLARKHSENMASGKLSLGHSGYDQRVAKVNKIYGTWTVAENVAYGARDAKEVFTIWKNSSGHRKNMLGNYKYIGIGTAKNKRGVIYYTEIFVN
;
A
#
# COMPACT_ATOMS: atom_id res chain seq x y z
N MET A 1 -82.33 -4.58 38.60
CA MET A 1 -81.25 -5.56 38.43
C MET A 1 -80.54 -5.20 37.16
N THR A 2 -79.43 -4.40 37.28
CA THR A 2 -78.63 -3.86 36.17
C THR A 2 -77.20 -4.43 36.22
N ASN A 3 -76.93 -5.36 35.29
CA ASN A 3 -75.56 -5.93 35.15
C ASN A 3 -74.71 -4.98 34.35
N SER A 4 -73.77 -4.32 35.01
CA SER A 4 -72.63 -3.55 34.40
C SER A 4 -71.50 -4.51 34.09
N LYS A 5 -71.26 -4.78 32.79
CA LYS A 5 -70.06 -5.48 32.31
C LYS A 5 -68.89 -4.48 32.21
N LEU A 6 -67.89 -4.60 33.07
CA LEU A 6 -66.58 -3.92 32.93
C LEU A 6 -65.87 -4.54 31.71
N MET A 7 -65.64 -3.72 30.69
CA MET A 7 -64.74 -4.05 29.59
C MET A 7 -63.28 -3.66 29.99
N LEU A 8 -62.45 -4.64 30.21
CA LEU A 8 -61.05 -4.47 30.52
C LEU A 8 -60.26 -4.32 29.21
N ASN A 9 -59.91 -3.07 28.86
CA ASN A 9 -59.07 -2.79 27.71
C ASN A 9 -57.62 -3.16 28.03
N HIS A 10 -57.11 -4.24 27.42
CA HIS A 10 -55.72 -4.63 27.48
C HIS A 10 -54.92 -3.78 26.48
N PHE A 11 -54.23 -2.77 26.94
CA PHE A 11 -53.24 -2.03 26.16
C PHE A 11 -51.97 -2.89 26.11
N ILE A 12 -51.70 -3.51 24.96
CA ILE A 12 -50.42 -4.18 24.69
C ILE A 12 -49.46 -3.14 24.11
N PRO A 13 -48.35 -2.76 24.78
CA PRO A 13 -47.40 -1.85 24.19
C PRO A 13 -46.66 -2.56 23.05
N ARG A 14 -46.79 -2.03 21.83
CA ARG A 14 -45.97 -2.44 20.69
C ARG A 14 -44.53 -1.98 20.93
N VAL A 15 -43.69 -2.89 21.36
CA VAL A 15 -42.22 -2.68 21.40
C VAL A 15 -41.73 -2.71 19.96
N ILE A 16 -41.46 -1.52 19.40
CA ILE A 16 -40.81 -1.37 18.10
C ILE A 16 -39.30 -1.62 18.30
N PHE A 17 -38.82 -2.81 17.94
CA PHE A 17 -37.39 -3.08 17.82
C PHE A 17 -36.84 -2.34 16.60
N LEU A 18 -36.22 -1.19 16.84
CA LEU A 18 -35.37 -0.52 15.83
C LEU A 18 -34.08 -1.35 15.67
N ILE A 19 -34.06 -2.24 14.67
CA ILE A 19 -32.81 -2.90 14.26
C ILE A 19 -32.00 -1.86 13.52
N SER A 20 -31.08 -1.21 14.24
CA SER A 20 -30.02 -0.39 13.69
C SER A 20 -29.05 -1.32 12.97
N SER A 21 -29.20 -1.48 11.66
CA SER A 21 -28.23 -2.17 10.82
C SER A 21 -26.94 -1.32 10.75
N LEU A 22 -25.92 -1.72 11.51
CA LEU A 22 -24.57 -1.17 11.44
C LEU A 22 -24.01 -1.58 10.06
N PHE A 23 -24.08 -0.70 9.06
CA PHE A 23 -23.36 -0.88 7.81
C PHE A 23 -21.86 -0.67 8.08
N VAL A 24 -21.11 -1.75 8.30
CA VAL A 24 -19.66 -1.72 8.30
C VAL A 24 -19.22 -1.48 6.85
N PHE A 25 -18.89 -0.24 6.51
CA PHE A 25 -18.25 0.09 5.25
C PHE A 25 -16.81 -0.44 5.32
N SER A 26 -16.58 -1.65 4.82
CA SER A 26 -15.23 -2.12 4.55
C SER A 26 -14.70 -1.33 3.34
N ALA A 27 -13.78 -0.38 3.59
CA ALA A 27 -13.12 0.33 2.51
C ALA A 27 -12.29 -0.68 1.70
N ALA A 28 -12.69 -0.94 0.45
CA ALA A 28 -11.96 -1.83 -0.44
C ALA A 28 -10.56 -1.25 -0.70
N ILE A 29 -9.51 -2.06 -0.49
CA ILE A 29 -8.13 -1.69 -0.80
C ILE A 29 -8.03 -1.45 -2.31
N SER A 30 -7.46 -0.31 -2.73
CA SER A 30 -7.29 -0.03 -4.16
C SER A 30 -6.36 -1.06 -4.82
N PRO A 31 -6.56 -1.40 -6.11
CA PRO A 31 -5.69 -2.34 -6.82
C PRO A 31 -4.20 -1.95 -6.79
N ALA A 32 -3.88 -0.65 -6.80
CA ALA A 32 -2.51 -0.17 -6.69
C ALA A 32 -1.91 -0.43 -5.30
N ASN A 33 -2.69 -0.28 -4.24
CA ASN A 33 -2.26 -0.60 -2.89
C ASN A 33 -2.12 -2.11 -2.68
N GLN A 34 -3.02 -2.91 -3.27
CA GLN A 34 -2.90 -4.37 -3.24
C GLN A 34 -1.61 -4.82 -3.92
N LEU A 35 -1.30 -4.27 -5.10
CA LEU A 35 -0.07 -4.58 -5.84
C LEU A 35 1.19 -4.23 -5.02
N ALA A 36 1.20 -3.06 -4.35
CA ALA A 36 2.29 -2.66 -3.47
C ALA A 36 2.45 -3.61 -2.27
N ASN A 37 1.35 -4.05 -1.64
CA ASN A 37 1.38 -5.02 -0.55
C ASN A 37 1.93 -6.38 -1.00
N ASP A 38 1.58 -6.84 -2.21
CA ASP A 38 2.11 -8.09 -2.75
C ASP A 38 3.60 -8.00 -3.07
N VAL A 39 4.09 -6.86 -3.58
CA VAL A 39 5.53 -6.61 -3.76
C VAL A 39 6.26 -6.65 -2.42
N LEU A 40 5.74 -5.98 -1.39
CA LEU A 40 6.31 -6.04 -0.03
C LEU A 40 6.39 -7.47 0.48
N ARG A 41 5.33 -8.24 0.32
CA ARG A 41 5.28 -9.64 0.76
C ARG A 41 6.39 -10.45 0.13
N TYR A 42 6.57 -10.42 -1.20
CA TYR A 42 7.66 -11.14 -1.87
C TYR A 42 9.05 -10.65 -1.44
N THR A 43 9.23 -9.34 -1.27
CA THR A 43 10.49 -8.76 -0.78
C THR A 43 10.79 -9.24 0.63
N ASN A 44 9.82 -9.25 1.54
CA ASN A 44 9.99 -9.69 2.91
C ASN A 44 10.19 -11.21 3.02
N GLU A 45 9.49 -12.02 2.24
CA GLU A 45 9.74 -13.47 2.14
C GLU A 45 11.19 -13.75 1.72
N TYR A 46 11.70 -13.00 0.73
CA TYR A 46 13.08 -13.13 0.30
C TYR A 46 14.08 -12.69 1.38
N ARG A 47 13.83 -11.57 2.07
CA ARG A 47 14.65 -11.11 3.19
C ARG A 47 14.69 -12.15 4.32
N ARG A 48 13.55 -12.70 4.72
CA ARG A 48 13.47 -13.79 5.71
C ARG A 48 14.31 -15.00 5.29
N SER A 49 14.25 -15.41 4.02
CA SER A 49 15.05 -16.52 3.49
C SER A 49 16.57 -16.29 3.57
N LYS A 50 16.99 -15.03 3.81
CA LYS A 50 18.39 -14.61 4.01
C LYS A 50 18.70 -14.25 5.47
N GLY A 51 17.81 -14.55 6.42
CA GLY A 51 17.99 -14.23 7.84
C GLY A 51 17.88 -12.74 8.17
N LEU A 52 17.33 -11.91 7.25
CA LEU A 52 17.18 -10.47 7.44
C LEU A 52 15.81 -10.13 8.03
N LYS A 53 15.76 -9.04 8.82
CA LYS A 53 14.50 -8.49 9.33
C LYS A 53 13.61 -8.02 8.18
N GLU A 54 12.29 -8.14 8.37
CA GLU A 54 11.31 -7.59 7.44
C GLU A 54 11.34 -6.07 7.41
N LEU A 55 11.03 -5.52 6.25
CA LEU A 55 10.82 -4.10 6.04
C LEU A 55 9.39 -3.72 6.46
N ILE A 56 9.27 -2.55 7.05
CA ILE A 56 7.99 -1.96 7.48
C ILE A 56 7.57 -0.92 6.42
N MET A 57 6.43 -1.13 5.80
CA MET A 57 5.88 -0.17 4.83
C MET A 57 5.46 1.13 5.52
N LYS A 58 5.70 2.27 4.86
CA LYS A 58 5.35 3.61 5.34
C LYS A 58 4.59 4.40 4.27
N ASP A 59 3.47 5.01 4.65
CA ASP A 59 2.58 5.70 3.71
C ASP A 59 3.19 6.97 3.10
N ASP A 60 4.01 7.68 3.84
CA ASP A 60 4.77 8.82 3.33
C ASP A 60 5.80 8.40 2.28
N LEU A 61 6.51 7.29 2.50
CA LEU A 61 7.42 6.70 1.50
C LEU A 61 6.64 6.13 0.31
N ASN A 62 5.47 5.48 0.53
CA ASN A 62 4.59 5.04 -0.54
C ASN A 62 4.17 6.20 -1.43
N SER A 63 3.86 7.36 -0.83
CA SER A 63 3.46 8.57 -1.55
C SER A 63 4.59 9.13 -2.41
N LEU A 64 5.84 9.14 -1.90
CA LEU A 64 7.04 9.52 -2.66
C LEU A 64 7.29 8.56 -3.83
N ALA A 65 7.24 7.26 -3.57
CA ALA A 65 7.45 6.22 -4.58
C ALA A 65 6.36 6.27 -5.67
N ARG A 66 5.09 6.40 -5.28
CA ARG A 66 3.96 6.52 -6.20
C ARG A 66 4.10 7.75 -7.09
N LYS A 67 4.45 8.92 -6.53
CA LYS A 67 4.65 10.14 -7.30
C LYS A 67 5.75 9.98 -8.36
N HIS A 68 6.81 9.25 -8.04
CA HIS A 68 7.87 8.96 -9.01
C HIS A 68 7.35 8.03 -10.12
N SER A 69 6.66 6.95 -9.78
CA SER A 69 6.03 6.04 -10.76
C SER A 69 5.01 6.74 -11.65
N GLU A 70 4.20 7.67 -11.11
CA GLU A 70 3.26 8.50 -11.90
C GLU A 70 3.97 9.42 -12.90
N ASN A 71 5.07 10.04 -12.49
CA ASN A 71 5.85 10.90 -13.35
C ASN A 71 6.47 10.12 -14.53
N MET A 72 6.95 8.90 -14.28
CA MET A 72 7.43 8.02 -15.34
C MET A 72 6.29 7.51 -16.23
N ALA A 73 5.19 7.06 -15.65
CA ALA A 73 4.02 6.55 -16.38
C ALA A 73 3.38 7.61 -17.30
N SER A 74 3.39 8.87 -16.87
CA SER A 74 2.89 10.00 -17.68
C SER A 74 3.87 10.51 -18.73
N GLY A 75 5.11 10.02 -18.75
CA GLY A 75 6.18 10.50 -19.62
C GLY A 75 6.80 11.84 -19.17
N LYS A 76 6.44 12.35 -18.00
CA LYS A 76 7.05 13.56 -17.43
C LYS A 76 8.53 13.34 -17.06
N LEU A 77 8.88 12.13 -16.69
CA LEU A 77 10.26 11.68 -16.48
C LEU A 77 10.52 10.44 -17.32
N SER A 78 11.77 10.28 -17.77
CA SER A 78 12.22 9.01 -18.34
C SER A 78 12.28 7.93 -17.25
N LEU A 79 12.22 6.65 -17.68
CA LEU A 79 12.47 5.53 -16.76
C LEU A 79 13.85 5.69 -16.11
N GLY A 80 13.91 5.57 -14.80
CA GLY A 80 15.15 5.66 -14.04
C GLY A 80 15.01 6.46 -12.74
N HIS A 81 16.10 7.02 -12.28
CA HIS A 81 16.24 7.63 -10.95
C HIS A 81 16.19 9.18 -10.96
N SER A 82 15.67 9.79 -12.02
CA SER A 82 15.56 11.26 -12.10
C SER A 82 14.86 11.83 -10.86
N GLY A 83 15.49 12.85 -10.23
CA GLY A 83 15.00 13.44 -8.99
C GLY A 83 15.26 12.60 -7.73
N TYR A 84 16.19 11.66 -7.78
CA TYR A 84 16.58 10.84 -6.61
C TYR A 84 17.05 11.72 -5.44
N ASP A 85 17.93 12.68 -5.66
CA ASP A 85 18.47 13.54 -4.60
C ASP A 85 17.36 14.35 -3.90
N GLN A 86 16.35 14.81 -4.64
CA GLN A 86 15.20 15.50 -4.06
C GLN A 86 14.35 14.54 -3.20
N ARG A 87 14.21 13.27 -3.59
CA ARG A 87 13.53 12.26 -2.78
C ARG A 87 14.33 11.93 -1.52
N VAL A 88 15.63 11.76 -1.64
CA VAL A 88 16.54 11.57 -0.49
C VAL A 88 16.47 12.73 0.49
N ALA A 89 16.49 13.98 0.01
CA ALA A 89 16.35 15.17 0.86
C ALA A 89 15.01 15.18 1.62
N LYS A 90 13.91 14.78 0.99
CA LYS A 90 12.61 14.63 1.66
C LYS A 90 12.61 13.53 2.71
N VAL A 91 13.21 12.38 2.39
CA VAL A 91 13.38 11.28 3.36
C VAL A 91 14.21 11.74 4.55
N ASN A 92 15.34 12.41 4.31
CA ASN A 92 16.18 12.94 5.39
C ASN A 92 15.40 13.89 6.31
N LYS A 93 14.60 14.76 5.75
CA LYS A 93 13.76 15.69 6.54
C LYS A 93 12.78 14.97 7.47
N ILE A 94 12.28 13.79 7.08
CA ILE A 94 11.27 13.03 7.84
C ILE A 94 11.93 12.03 8.80
N TYR A 95 12.96 11.32 8.35
CA TYR A 95 13.58 10.19 9.06
C TYR A 95 14.95 10.50 9.67
N GLY A 96 15.54 11.68 9.39
CA GLY A 96 16.85 12.07 9.90
C GLY A 96 18.00 11.22 9.35
N THR A 97 17.82 10.55 8.19
CA THR A 97 18.82 9.65 7.60
C THR A 97 19.08 9.96 6.13
N TRP A 98 20.32 9.73 5.69
CA TRP A 98 20.74 9.74 4.28
C TRP A 98 20.92 8.32 3.72
N THR A 99 20.68 7.30 4.54
CA THR A 99 20.76 5.89 4.10
C THR A 99 19.49 5.51 3.38
N VAL A 100 19.48 5.79 2.07
CA VAL A 100 18.35 5.57 1.17
C VAL A 100 18.81 4.78 -0.05
N ALA A 101 17.98 3.89 -0.55
CA ALA A 101 18.17 3.26 -1.87
C ALA A 101 16.84 3.24 -2.62
N GLU A 102 16.92 3.06 -3.94
CA GLU A 102 15.75 3.04 -4.80
C GLU A 102 15.87 1.94 -5.84
N ASN A 103 14.78 1.20 -6.06
CA ASN A 103 14.59 0.31 -7.20
C ASN A 103 13.49 0.86 -8.09
N VAL A 104 13.70 0.80 -9.39
CA VAL A 104 12.72 1.21 -10.41
C VAL A 104 12.58 0.11 -11.43
N ALA A 105 11.34 -0.15 -11.89
CA ALA A 105 11.04 -1.06 -12.98
C ALA A 105 9.79 -0.63 -13.74
N TYR A 106 9.58 -1.20 -14.93
CA TYR A 106 8.34 -1.04 -15.70
C TYR A 106 8.04 -2.31 -16.49
N GLY A 107 6.79 -2.45 -16.91
CA GLY A 107 6.36 -3.50 -17.83
C GLY A 107 6.02 -4.84 -17.18
N ALA A 108 6.40 -5.07 -15.93
CA ALA A 108 5.96 -6.23 -15.18
C ALA A 108 4.42 -6.19 -15.01
N ARG A 109 3.77 -7.35 -15.15
CA ARG A 109 2.31 -7.48 -15.10
C ARG A 109 1.78 -7.58 -13.68
N ASP A 110 2.60 -8.09 -12.77
CA ASP A 110 2.23 -8.34 -11.37
C ASP A 110 3.44 -8.22 -10.42
N ALA A 111 3.17 -8.38 -9.13
CA ALA A 111 4.16 -8.27 -8.06
C ALA A 111 5.24 -9.35 -8.12
N LYS A 112 4.90 -10.57 -8.55
CA LYS A 112 5.84 -11.67 -8.65
C LYS A 112 6.84 -11.43 -9.78
N GLU A 113 6.36 -10.91 -10.89
CA GLU A 113 7.20 -10.62 -12.06
C GLU A 113 8.19 -9.47 -11.75
N VAL A 114 7.73 -8.35 -11.18
CA VAL A 114 8.63 -7.25 -10.83
C VAL A 114 9.64 -7.66 -9.75
N PHE A 115 9.20 -8.40 -8.73
CA PHE A 115 10.10 -8.99 -7.73
C PHE A 115 11.17 -9.87 -8.39
N THR A 116 10.79 -10.71 -9.36
CA THR A 116 11.73 -11.60 -10.06
C THR A 116 12.75 -10.79 -10.87
N ILE A 117 12.33 -9.74 -11.55
CA ILE A 117 13.20 -8.80 -12.27
C ILE A 117 14.26 -8.23 -11.30
N TRP A 118 13.82 -7.69 -10.15
CA TRP A 118 14.72 -7.10 -9.17
C TRP A 118 15.62 -8.14 -8.50
N LYS A 119 15.11 -9.31 -8.15
CA LYS A 119 15.89 -10.41 -7.57
C LYS A 119 17.02 -10.85 -8.49
N ASN A 120 16.81 -10.89 -9.79
CA ASN A 120 17.80 -11.34 -10.78
C ASN A 120 18.82 -10.26 -11.15
N SER A 121 18.56 -8.99 -10.85
CA SER A 121 19.51 -7.88 -11.03
C SER A 121 20.38 -7.70 -9.79
N SER A 122 21.70 -7.70 -9.94
CA SER A 122 22.64 -7.57 -8.81
C SER A 122 22.46 -6.28 -8.03
N GLY A 123 22.24 -5.14 -8.71
CA GLY A 123 22.03 -3.83 -8.10
C GLY A 123 20.72 -3.77 -7.31
N HIS A 124 19.61 -4.14 -7.95
CA HIS A 124 18.30 -4.15 -7.30
C HIS A 124 18.24 -5.13 -6.13
N ARG A 125 18.82 -6.33 -6.31
CA ARG A 125 18.93 -7.32 -5.24
C ARG A 125 19.73 -6.81 -4.05
N LYS A 126 20.83 -6.10 -4.26
CA LYS A 126 21.61 -5.46 -3.20
C LYS A 126 20.75 -4.50 -2.38
N ASN A 127 19.91 -3.72 -3.03
CA ASN A 127 18.98 -2.82 -2.34
C ASN A 127 17.95 -3.61 -1.52
N MET A 128 17.30 -4.62 -2.11
CA MET A 128 16.33 -5.47 -1.39
C MET A 128 16.90 -6.15 -0.14
N LEU A 129 18.20 -6.49 -0.14
CA LEU A 129 18.89 -7.18 0.96
C LEU A 129 19.74 -6.21 1.83
N GLY A 130 19.67 -4.94 1.59
CA GLY A 130 20.40 -3.93 2.37
C GLY A 130 19.90 -3.79 3.81
N ASN A 131 20.71 -3.10 4.64
CA ASN A 131 20.36 -2.81 6.03
C ASN A 131 19.39 -1.63 6.09
N TYR A 132 18.12 -1.90 5.82
CA TYR A 132 17.02 -0.94 5.89
C TYR A 132 15.96 -1.44 6.85
N LYS A 133 15.18 -0.50 7.39
CA LYS A 133 14.06 -0.74 8.31
C LYS A 133 12.72 -0.46 7.65
N TYR A 134 12.65 0.57 6.82
CA TYR A 134 11.43 1.03 6.21
C TYR A 134 11.48 0.92 4.69
N ILE A 135 10.31 0.81 4.08
CA ILE A 135 10.13 0.79 2.64
C ILE A 135 8.89 1.59 2.24
N GLY A 136 8.98 2.27 1.10
CA GLY A 136 7.83 2.78 0.37
C GLY A 136 7.74 2.10 -0.98
N ILE A 137 6.54 1.71 -1.39
CA ILE A 137 6.28 1.09 -2.68
C ILE A 137 5.18 1.87 -3.40
N GLY A 138 5.48 2.32 -4.61
CA GLY A 138 4.56 3.05 -5.45
C GLY A 138 4.42 2.44 -6.84
N THR A 139 3.19 2.35 -7.33
CA THR A 139 2.90 1.86 -8.68
C THR A 139 2.02 2.85 -9.43
N ALA A 140 2.17 2.92 -10.74
CA ALA A 140 1.30 3.70 -11.62
C ALA A 140 1.19 3.04 -13.00
N LYS A 141 0.04 3.18 -13.66
CA LYS A 141 -0.17 2.71 -15.03
C LYS A 141 -0.17 3.88 -16.00
N ASN A 142 0.46 3.69 -17.15
CA ASN A 142 0.31 4.62 -18.27
C ASN A 142 -1.00 4.36 -19.05
N LYS A 143 -1.29 5.20 -20.05
CA LYS A 143 -2.50 5.09 -20.89
C LYS A 143 -2.60 3.75 -21.66
N ARG A 144 -1.48 3.06 -21.86
CA ARG A 144 -1.40 1.74 -22.53
C ARG A 144 -1.47 0.57 -21.54
N GLY A 145 -1.72 0.82 -20.25
CA GLY A 145 -1.82 -0.20 -19.22
C GLY A 145 -0.46 -0.70 -18.68
N VAL A 146 0.66 -0.17 -19.16
CA VAL A 146 1.99 -0.54 -18.67
C VAL A 146 2.20 0.00 -17.26
N ILE A 147 2.61 -0.88 -16.34
CA ILE A 147 2.82 -0.54 -14.94
C ILE A 147 4.26 -0.10 -14.72
N TYR A 148 4.44 0.98 -13.98
CA TYR A 148 5.71 1.49 -13.48
C TYR A 148 5.76 1.27 -11.97
N TYR A 149 6.93 0.90 -11.47
CA TYR A 149 7.16 0.52 -10.07
C TYR A 149 8.34 1.32 -9.50
N THR A 150 8.22 1.71 -8.25
CA THR A 150 9.30 2.31 -7.48
C THR A 150 9.29 1.74 -6.07
N GLU A 151 10.43 1.28 -5.58
CA GLU A 151 10.70 1.01 -4.16
C GLU A 151 11.69 2.03 -3.62
N ILE A 152 11.42 2.57 -2.43
CA ILE A 152 12.33 3.45 -1.69
C ILE A 152 12.64 2.76 -0.35
N PHE A 153 13.90 2.41 -0.12
CA PHE A 153 14.37 1.78 1.11
C PHE A 153 15.02 2.83 2.01
N VAL A 154 14.73 2.75 3.31
CA VAL A 154 15.19 3.74 4.31
C VAL A 154 15.60 3.02 5.60
N ASN A 155 16.72 3.49 6.22
CA ASN A 155 17.15 3.02 7.53
C ASN A 155 16.82 4.06 8.62
#